data_38589488318cfd27d8002f5312012a92
#
_entry.id   38589488318cfd27d8002f5312012a92
#
_cell.length_a   1.000
_cell.length_b   1.000
_cell.length_c   1.000
_cell.angle_alpha   90.00
_cell.angle_beta   90.00
_cell.angle_gamma   90.00
#
_symmetry.space_group_name_H-M   'P 1'
#
loop_
_entity.id
_entity.type
_entity.pdbx_description
1 polymer ?
#
loop_
_entity_poly.entity_id
_entity_poly.type
_entity_poly.pdbx_seq_one_letter_code
_entity_poly.pdbx_strand_id
1 'polypeptide(L)'
;MEIIDKKIDGGKAFDWGKTSSDYAKYRDIYPQDFYDKIVSRKLCIKGQNVLDIGTGTGVIPRNMYRYGAKWIGTDISEKQIEQAKILSKDMDIEYYAYSAEDLDFSDNTFDVITACQCFWYFNHDIIMPKLHRLLKENGRILVLYMAWLPFEDKIAGESEKLVLKYSPNWSGAGETMHPIHIPECYNDKFELVYHEEYKLNVRFTRDSWNGLCDKL
;
A
#
# COMPACT_ATOMS: atom_id res chain seq x y z
N MET A 1 6.82 -6.33 -11.67
CA MET A 1 7.43 -5.30 -12.55
C MET A 1 8.74 -4.83 -11.95
N GLU A 2 9.82 -4.80 -12.72
CA GLU A 2 11.08 -4.20 -12.27
C GLU A 2 11.00 -2.68 -12.51
N ILE A 3 11.10 -1.90 -11.43
CA ILE A 3 11.19 -0.43 -11.54
C ILE A 3 12.65 -0.09 -11.76
N ILE A 4 12.99 0.40 -12.94
CA ILE A 4 14.35 0.78 -13.34
C ILE A 4 14.34 2.26 -13.71
N ASP A 5 15.06 3.09 -12.95
CA ASP A 5 15.37 4.46 -13.34
C ASP A 5 16.88 4.57 -13.59
N LYS A 6 17.26 4.90 -14.82
CA LYS A 6 18.68 5.05 -15.20
C LYS A 6 19.42 6.13 -14.41
N LYS A 7 18.70 7.04 -13.75
CA LYS A 7 19.27 8.12 -12.94
C LYS A 7 19.46 7.73 -11.48
N ILE A 8 18.87 6.60 -11.05
CA ILE A 8 18.92 6.08 -9.68
C ILE A 8 19.71 4.78 -9.68
N ASP A 9 20.62 4.58 -8.73
CA ASP A 9 21.44 3.36 -8.54
C ASP A 9 22.12 2.83 -9.83
N GLY A 10 22.45 3.71 -10.77
CA GLY A 10 23.07 3.32 -12.05
C GLY A 10 22.15 2.46 -12.93
N GLY A 11 20.84 2.58 -12.78
CA GLY A 11 19.86 1.82 -13.56
C GLY A 11 19.63 0.39 -13.07
N LYS A 12 19.96 0.07 -11.83
CA LYS A 12 19.60 -1.21 -11.22
C LYS A 12 18.11 -1.20 -10.84
N ALA A 13 17.47 -2.37 -10.94
CA ALA A 13 16.11 -2.55 -10.47
C ALA A 13 15.99 -2.23 -8.99
N PHE A 14 14.89 -1.57 -8.59
CA PHE A 14 14.62 -1.28 -7.20
C PHE A 14 14.35 -2.57 -6.41
N ASP A 15 15.14 -2.83 -5.37
CA ASP A 15 15.00 -4.00 -4.50
C ASP A 15 14.14 -3.67 -3.26
N TRP A 16 12.84 -3.94 -3.35
CA TRP A 16 11.88 -3.78 -2.25
C TRP A 16 12.22 -4.61 -1.00
N GLY A 17 13.00 -5.68 -1.16
CA GLY A 17 13.39 -6.54 -0.05
C GLY A 17 14.59 -6.04 0.76
N LYS A 18 15.36 -5.08 0.24
CA LYS A 18 16.61 -4.61 0.86
C LYS A 18 16.39 -3.94 2.23
N THR A 19 15.23 -3.36 2.45
CA THR A 19 14.87 -2.63 3.68
C THR A 19 13.71 -3.27 4.44
N SER A 20 13.34 -4.52 4.13
CA SER A 20 12.12 -5.17 4.65
C SER A 20 12.03 -5.21 6.18
N SER A 21 13.14 -5.46 6.89
CA SER A 21 13.17 -5.47 8.36
C SER A 21 12.93 -4.10 8.99
N ASP A 22 13.52 -3.06 8.42
CA ASP A 22 13.34 -1.69 8.89
C ASP A 22 11.97 -1.15 8.46
N TYR A 23 11.53 -1.52 7.28
CA TYR A 23 10.18 -1.25 6.80
C TYR A 23 9.14 -1.84 7.75
N ALA A 24 9.33 -3.08 8.16
CA ALA A 24 8.49 -3.75 9.16
C ALA A 24 8.43 -3.01 10.50
N LYS A 25 9.54 -2.39 10.91
CA LYS A 25 9.66 -1.70 12.20
C LYS A 25 9.07 -0.29 12.20
N TYR A 26 9.17 0.45 11.10
CA TYR A 26 8.90 1.88 11.07
C TYR A 26 7.74 2.31 10.16
N ARG A 27 7.19 1.40 9.34
CA ARG A 27 6.12 1.71 8.38
C ARG A 27 4.70 1.36 8.85
N ASP A 28 4.56 0.81 10.05
CA ASP A 28 3.23 0.62 10.67
C ASP A 28 2.79 1.93 11.35
N ILE A 29 2.40 2.90 10.54
CA ILE A 29 2.24 4.30 10.92
C ILE A 29 0.81 4.83 10.82
N TYR A 30 -0.12 4.05 10.22
CA TYR A 30 -1.47 4.54 10.02
C TYR A 30 -2.19 4.66 11.38
N PRO A 31 -2.74 5.85 11.71
CA PRO A 31 -3.49 6.03 12.94
C PRO A 31 -4.84 5.30 12.89
N GLN A 32 -5.42 5.08 14.06
CA GLN A 32 -6.69 4.35 14.19
C GLN A 32 -7.81 4.93 13.32
N ASP A 33 -7.90 6.26 13.22
CA ASP A 33 -8.89 6.98 12.42
C ASP A 33 -8.87 6.57 10.92
N PHE A 34 -7.69 6.19 10.41
CA PHE A 34 -7.56 5.67 9.05
C PHE A 34 -8.32 4.34 8.87
N TYR A 35 -8.16 3.41 9.79
CA TYR A 35 -8.84 2.12 9.77
C TYR A 35 -10.35 2.27 10.05
N ASP A 36 -10.72 3.15 10.99
CA ASP A 36 -12.12 3.41 11.34
C ASP A 36 -12.91 3.97 10.14
N LYS A 37 -12.27 4.77 9.29
CA LYS A 37 -12.89 5.23 8.04
C LYS A 37 -13.20 4.07 7.09
N ILE A 38 -12.33 3.08 6.97
CA ILE A 38 -12.56 1.89 6.13
C ILE A 38 -13.74 1.09 6.69
N VAL A 39 -13.73 0.84 7.99
CA VAL A 39 -14.79 0.09 8.69
C VAL A 39 -16.14 0.79 8.62
N SER A 40 -16.17 2.12 8.77
CA SER A 40 -17.41 2.91 8.68
C SER A 40 -18.12 2.77 7.33
N ARG A 41 -17.38 2.41 6.29
CA ARG A 41 -17.89 2.11 4.94
C ARG A 41 -18.28 0.65 4.77
N LYS A 42 -18.26 -0.14 5.84
CA LYS A 42 -18.54 -1.58 5.83
C LYS A 42 -17.60 -2.37 4.92
N LEU A 43 -16.33 -1.94 4.83
CA LEU A 43 -15.28 -2.62 4.09
C LEU A 43 -14.31 -3.31 5.06
N CYS A 44 -13.78 -4.45 4.64
CA CYS A 44 -12.79 -5.25 5.37
C CYS A 44 -13.28 -5.70 6.77
N ILE A 45 -14.53 -6.11 6.86
CA ILE A 45 -15.20 -6.52 8.10
C ILE A 45 -15.62 -7.99 8.08
N LYS A 46 -16.10 -8.48 9.20
CA LYS A 46 -16.59 -9.86 9.38
C LYS A 46 -17.54 -10.32 8.26
N GLY A 47 -17.22 -11.50 7.71
CA GLY A 47 -17.98 -12.11 6.62
C GLY A 47 -17.45 -11.78 5.22
N GLN A 48 -16.48 -10.89 5.11
CA GLN A 48 -15.84 -10.54 3.85
C GLN A 48 -14.53 -11.30 3.65
N ASN A 49 -14.25 -11.69 2.41
CA ASN A 49 -12.94 -12.15 1.94
C ASN A 49 -12.23 -10.95 1.32
N VAL A 50 -11.03 -10.66 1.79
CA VAL A 50 -10.26 -9.49 1.36
C VAL A 50 -8.92 -9.92 0.80
N LEU A 51 -8.56 -9.40 -0.37
CA LEU A 51 -7.23 -9.52 -0.97
C LEU A 51 -6.50 -8.19 -0.84
N ASP A 52 -5.33 -8.20 -0.21
CA ASP A 52 -4.44 -7.03 -0.14
C ASP A 52 -3.27 -7.21 -1.11
N ILE A 53 -3.27 -6.45 -2.20
CA ILE A 53 -2.25 -6.51 -3.24
C ILE A 53 -1.14 -5.49 -2.97
N GLY A 54 0.14 -5.91 -3.13
CA GLY A 54 1.28 -5.13 -2.68
C GLY A 54 1.28 -4.95 -1.17
N THR A 55 0.97 -6.04 -0.45
CA THR A 55 0.73 -6.03 1.00
C THR A 55 1.94 -5.62 1.84
N GLY A 56 3.15 -5.68 1.25
CA GLY A 56 4.40 -5.43 1.95
C GLY A 56 4.55 -6.34 3.16
N THR A 57 4.77 -5.76 4.33
CA THR A 57 4.86 -6.48 5.61
C THR A 57 3.50 -6.80 6.25
N GLY A 58 2.41 -6.69 5.49
CA GLY A 58 1.07 -7.00 5.95
C GLY A 58 0.45 -5.92 6.86
N VAL A 59 0.79 -4.65 6.69
CA VAL A 59 0.32 -3.56 7.57
C VAL A 59 -1.21 -3.48 7.59
N ILE A 60 -1.85 -3.48 6.43
CA ILE A 60 -3.31 -3.38 6.33
C ILE A 60 -3.99 -4.63 6.90
N PRO A 61 -3.69 -5.86 6.45
CA PRO A 61 -4.31 -7.06 6.99
C PRO A 61 -4.14 -7.20 8.51
N ARG A 62 -2.94 -6.98 9.05
CA ARG A 62 -2.65 -7.11 10.48
C ARG A 62 -3.47 -6.16 11.35
N ASN A 63 -3.49 -4.88 10.98
CA ASN A 63 -4.21 -3.87 11.76
C ASN A 63 -5.73 -3.99 11.63
N MET A 64 -6.21 -4.53 10.51
CA MET A 64 -7.64 -4.75 10.28
C MET A 64 -8.12 -6.14 10.67
N TYR A 65 -7.25 -7.06 11.05
CA TYR A 65 -7.59 -8.43 11.43
C TYR A 65 -8.70 -8.52 12.50
N ARG A 66 -8.65 -7.63 13.50
CA ARG A 66 -9.63 -7.56 14.59
C ARG A 66 -11.06 -7.29 14.15
N TYR A 67 -11.29 -6.80 12.93
CA TYR A 67 -12.63 -6.55 12.39
C TYR A 67 -13.26 -7.79 11.74
N GLY A 68 -12.53 -8.91 11.69
CA GLY A 68 -13.05 -10.24 11.41
C GLY A 68 -13.23 -10.59 9.94
N ALA A 69 -12.67 -9.83 9.02
CA ALA A 69 -12.53 -10.25 7.62
C ALA A 69 -11.52 -11.40 7.50
N LYS A 70 -11.65 -12.22 6.45
CA LYS A 70 -10.64 -13.19 6.05
C LYS A 70 -9.68 -12.51 5.07
N TRP A 71 -8.38 -12.64 5.34
CA TRP A 71 -7.35 -11.91 4.63
C TRP A 71 -6.42 -12.82 3.85
N ILE A 72 -6.15 -12.41 2.62
CA ILE A 72 -5.01 -12.87 1.82
C ILE A 72 -4.19 -11.65 1.45
N GLY A 73 -2.87 -11.67 1.69
CA GLY A 73 -1.94 -10.64 1.25
C GLY A 73 -0.99 -11.17 0.18
N THR A 74 -0.73 -10.37 -0.85
CA THR A 74 0.25 -10.70 -1.89
C THR A 74 1.25 -9.56 -2.08
N ASP A 75 2.50 -9.91 -2.32
CA ASP A 75 3.56 -8.98 -2.66
C ASP A 75 4.59 -9.66 -3.57
N ILE A 76 5.21 -8.91 -4.47
CA ILE A 76 6.25 -9.45 -5.35
C ILE A 76 7.53 -9.82 -4.60
N SER A 77 7.78 -9.21 -3.44
CA SER A 77 8.97 -9.41 -2.62
C SER A 77 8.78 -10.54 -1.61
N GLU A 78 9.48 -11.66 -1.82
CA GLU A 78 9.50 -12.78 -0.86
C GLU A 78 9.93 -12.32 0.55
N LYS A 79 10.89 -11.40 0.65
CA LYS A 79 11.38 -10.87 1.94
C LYS A 79 10.30 -10.05 2.67
N GLN A 80 9.46 -9.31 1.95
CA GLN A 80 8.32 -8.62 2.54
C GLN A 80 7.30 -9.64 3.08
N ILE A 81 7.00 -10.67 2.30
CA ILE A 81 6.09 -11.75 2.71
C ILE A 81 6.61 -12.53 3.91
N GLU A 82 7.91 -12.81 3.99
CA GLU A 82 8.52 -13.42 5.18
C GLU A 82 8.30 -12.56 6.44
N GLN A 83 8.53 -11.26 6.35
CA GLN A 83 8.26 -10.33 7.46
C GLN A 83 6.76 -10.28 7.81
N ALA A 84 5.87 -10.25 6.81
CA ALA A 84 4.43 -10.28 7.04
C ALA A 84 4.02 -11.55 7.84
N LYS A 85 4.51 -12.73 7.47
CA LYS A 85 4.26 -13.99 8.18
C LYS A 85 4.78 -13.96 9.61
N ILE A 86 5.99 -13.44 9.84
CA ILE A 86 6.57 -13.32 11.18
C ILE A 86 5.70 -12.40 12.07
N LEU A 87 5.31 -11.24 11.56
CA LEU A 87 4.52 -10.25 12.29
C LEU A 87 3.06 -10.70 12.52
N SER A 88 2.55 -11.62 11.72
CA SER A 88 1.18 -12.16 11.79
C SER A 88 1.11 -13.58 12.33
N LYS A 89 2.16 -14.07 13.03
CA LYS A 89 2.26 -15.48 13.46
C LYS A 89 1.07 -16.01 14.28
N ASP A 90 0.37 -15.12 14.98
CA ASP A 90 -0.79 -15.44 15.82
C ASP A 90 -2.14 -15.01 15.15
N MET A 91 -2.12 -14.72 13.85
CA MET A 91 -3.27 -14.29 13.06
C MET A 91 -3.52 -15.29 11.91
N ASP A 92 -4.78 -15.55 11.62
CA ASP A 92 -5.19 -16.38 10.47
C ASP A 92 -5.23 -15.51 9.20
N ILE A 93 -4.03 -15.18 8.68
CA ILE A 93 -3.82 -14.41 7.46
C ILE A 93 -2.91 -15.20 6.53
N GLU A 94 -3.36 -15.40 5.30
CA GLU A 94 -2.55 -16.07 4.29
C GLU A 94 -1.70 -15.05 3.52
N TYR A 95 -0.44 -15.40 3.23
CA TYR A 95 0.48 -14.55 2.46
C TYR A 95 1.20 -15.33 1.37
N TYR A 96 1.22 -14.75 0.16
CA TYR A 96 1.85 -15.34 -1.02
C TYR A 96 2.78 -14.35 -1.72
N ALA A 97 3.93 -14.84 -2.17
CA ALA A 97 4.88 -14.07 -2.97
C ALA A 97 4.46 -14.12 -4.46
N TYR A 98 3.54 -13.26 -4.85
CA TYR A 98 3.04 -13.12 -6.21
C TYR A 98 3.10 -11.66 -6.66
N SER A 99 3.46 -11.43 -7.93
CA SER A 99 3.19 -10.13 -8.53
C SER A 99 1.68 -9.92 -8.69
N ALA A 100 1.24 -8.68 -8.68
CA ALA A 100 -0.16 -8.36 -8.93
C ALA A 100 -0.63 -8.81 -10.32
N GLU A 101 0.28 -8.81 -11.28
CA GLU A 101 0.06 -9.26 -12.65
C GLU A 101 -0.09 -10.78 -12.78
N ASP A 102 0.41 -11.57 -11.79
CA ASP A 102 0.40 -13.04 -11.81
C ASP A 102 -0.67 -13.66 -10.89
N LEU A 103 -1.56 -12.83 -10.33
CA LEU A 103 -2.65 -13.33 -9.49
C LEU A 103 -3.50 -14.38 -10.20
N ASP A 104 -3.65 -15.54 -9.55
CA ASP A 104 -4.42 -16.68 -10.05
C ASP A 104 -5.30 -17.30 -8.95
N PHE A 105 -6.23 -16.49 -8.45
CA PHE A 105 -7.30 -16.97 -7.57
C PHE A 105 -8.57 -17.25 -8.38
N SER A 106 -9.49 -18.01 -7.78
CA SER A 106 -10.79 -18.31 -8.40
C SER A 106 -11.61 -17.03 -8.63
N ASP A 107 -12.44 -17.07 -9.65
CA ASP A 107 -13.37 -15.98 -9.97
C ASP A 107 -14.34 -15.73 -8.81
N ASN A 108 -14.80 -14.50 -8.67
CA ASN A 108 -15.81 -14.11 -7.68
C ASN A 108 -15.46 -14.53 -6.23
N THR A 109 -14.20 -14.44 -5.85
CA THR A 109 -13.71 -14.87 -4.53
C THR A 109 -13.75 -13.75 -3.48
N PHE A 110 -13.42 -12.51 -3.88
CA PHE A 110 -13.20 -11.43 -2.94
C PHE A 110 -14.35 -10.43 -2.91
N ASP A 111 -14.69 -10.01 -1.70
CA ASP A 111 -15.64 -8.91 -1.46
C ASP A 111 -14.93 -7.56 -1.58
N VAL A 112 -13.66 -7.50 -1.19
CA VAL A 112 -12.82 -6.29 -1.26
C VAL A 112 -11.42 -6.66 -1.74
N ILE A 113 -10.87 -5.83 -2.61
CA ILE A 113 -9.44 -5.83 -2.95
C ILE A 113 -8.85 -4.51 -2.50
N THR A 114 -7.80 -4.55 -1.67
CA THR A 114 -7.11 -3.35 -1.19
C THR A 114 -5.78 -3.16 -1.90
N ALA A 115 -5.41 -1.92 -2.22
CA ALA A 115 -4.11 -1.53 -2.73
C ALA A 115 -3.66 -0.27 -1.97
N CYS A 116 -2.73 -0.43 -1.03
CA CYS A 116 -2.26 0.66 -0.18
C CYS A 116 -0.82 1.03 -0.54
N GLN A 117 -0.58 2.26 -1.00
CA GLN A 117 0.75 2.78 -1.38
C GLN A 117 1.43 2.04 -2.55
N CYS A 118 0.70 1.29 -3.36
CA CYS A 118 1.28 0.47 -4.42
C CYS A 118 0.56 0.55 -5.77
N PHE A 119 -0.63 1.15 -5.82
CA PHE A 119 -1.52 1.09 -6.97
C PHE A 119 -0.86 1.57 -8.29
N TRP A 120 -0.06 2.62 -8.24
CA TRP A 120 0.62 3.22 -9.41
C TRP A 120 1.82 2.41 -9.93
N TYR A 121 2.25 1.35 -9.24
CA TYR A 121 3.33 0.48 -9.70
C TYR A 121 2.86 -0.64 -10.63
N PHE A 122 1.55 -0.86 -10.73
CA PHE A 122 0.97 -1.97 -11.48
C PHE A 122 0.85 -1.68 -12.98
N ASN A 123 0.92 -2.74 -13.79
CA ASN A 123 0.50 -2.67 -15.18
C ASN A 123 -1.04 -2.79 -15.24
N HIS A 124 -1.72 -1.65 -15.33
CA HIS A 124 -3.18 -1.57 -15.24
C HIS A 124 -3.90 -2.29 -16.38
N ASP A 125 -3.30 -2.39 -17.56
CA ASP A 125 -3.88 -3.14 -18.68
C ASP A 125 -3.95 -4.65 -18.41
N ILE A 126 -3.00 -5.15 -17.60
CA ILE A 126 -2.96 -6.56 -17.20
C ILE A 126 -3.79 -6.81 -15.94
N ILE A 127 -3.64 -5.95 -14.93
CA ILE A 127 -4.24 -6.21 -13.61
C ILE A 127 -5.75 -5.92 -13.58
N MET A 128 -6.22 -4.89 -14.29
CA MET A 128 -7.63 -4.49 -14.23
C MET A 128 -8.61 -5.63 -14.60
N PRO A 129 -8.43 -6.37 -15.71
CA PRO A 129 -9.30 -7.50 -16.02
C PRO A 129 -9.27 -8.60 -14.94
N LYS A 130 -8.09 -8.81 -14.32
CA LYS A 130 -7.94 -9.78 -13.23
C LYS A 130 -8.70 -9.33 -11.98
N LEU A 131 -8.55 -8.08 -11.55
CA LEU A 131 -9.28 -7.55 -10.39
C LEU A 131 -10.79 -7.66 -10.59
N HIS A 132 -11.28 -7.35 -11.80
CA HIS A 132 -12.69 -7.48 -12.13
C HIS A 132 -13.17 -8.93 -12.03
N ARG A 133 -12.39 -9.89 -12.52
CA ARG A 133 -12.69 -11.34 -12.46
C ARG A 133 -12.70 -11.87 -11.03
N LEU A 134 -11.74 -11.43 -10.20
CA LEU A 134 -11.56 -11.90 -8.83
C LEU A 134 -12.61 -11.36 -7.86
N LEU A 135 -13.18 -10.19 -8.15
CA LEU A 135 -14.22 -9.60 -7.31
C LEU A 135 -15.56 -10.30 -7.50
N LYS A 136 -16.27 -10.46 -6.41
CA LYS A 136 -17.70 -10.85 -6.41
C LYS A 136 -18.54 -9.75 -7.04
N GLU A 137 -19.79 -10.10 -7.39
CA GLU A 137 -20.80 -9.09 -7.73
C GLU A 137 -20.91 -8.06 -6.59
N ASN A 138 -20.87 -6.77 -6.93
CA ASN A 138 -20.80 -5.66 -5.98
C ASN A 138 -19.53 -5.60 -5.10
N GLY A 139 -18.50 -6.37 -5.42
CA GLY A 139 -17.18 -6.24 -4.77
C GLY A 139 -16.56 -4.85 -4.98
N ARG A 140 -15.61 -4.49 -4.15
CA ARG A 140 -14.98 -3.15 -4.16
C ARG A 140 -13.46 -3.23 -4.29
N ILE A 141 -12.90 -2.32 -5.10
CA ILE A 141 -11.48 -2.00 -5.04
C ILE A 141 -11.33 -0.79 -4.11
N LEU A 142 -10.46 -0.89 -3.14
CA LEU A 142 -10.12 0.18 -2.19
C LEU A 142 -8.68 0.61 -2.43
N VAL A 143 -8.48 1.72 -3.10
CA VAL A 143 -7.16 2.33 -3.31
C VAL A 143 -6.89 3.32 -2.20
N LEU A 144 -5.74 3.16 -1.53
CA LEU A 144 -5.34 3.97 -0.38
C LEU A 144 -3.98 4.58 -0.63
N TYR A 145 -3.89 5.88 -0.34
CA TYR A 145 -2.65 6.65 -0.45
C TYR A 145 -2.49 7.56 0.76
N MET A 146 -1.29 7.65 1.29
CA MET A 146 -0.93 8.61 2.33
C MET A 146 0.44 9.21 1.99
N ALA A 147 0.51 10.53 1.98
CA ALA A 147 1.73 11.29 1.74
C ALA A 147 2.00 12.26 2.89
N TRP A 148 3.26 12.65 3.00
CA TRP A 148 3.66 13.78 3.82
C TRP A 148 3.31 15.06 3.09
N LEU A 149 3.01 16.11 3.86
CA LEU A 149 2.71 17.43 3.31
C LEU A 149 3.87 18.39 3.65
N PRO A 150 4.98 18.36 2.90
CA PRO A 150 6.21 19.08 3.25
C PRO A 150 6.05 20.60 3.25
N PHE A 151 5.06 21.13 2.55
CA PHE A 151 4.74 22.56 2.56
C PHE A 151 3.90 23.00 3.76
N GLU A 152 3.29 22.04 4.48
CA GLU A 152 2.44 22.31 5.64
C GLU A 152 3.07 21.83 6.95
N ASP A 153 3.82 20.74 6.93
CA ASP A 153 4.54 20.20 8.08
C ASP A 153 6.03 20.57 8.00
N LYS A 154 6.49 21.32 9.01
CA LYS A 154 7.87 21.81 9.06
C LYS A 154 8.90 20.69 9.14
N ILE A 155 8.61 19.60 9.87
CA ILE A 155 9.54 18.49 10.03
C ILE A 155 9.65 17.72 8.73
N ALA A 156 8.52 17.42 8.08
CA ALA A 156 8.49 16.81 6.78
C ALA A 156 9.25 17.64 5.73
N GLY A 157 9.01 18.96 5.69
CA GLY A 157 9.69 19.84 4.75
C GLY A 157 11.20 19.96 4.95
N GLU A 158 11.68 20.04 6.21
CA GLU A 158 13.12 20.03 6.48
C GLU A 158 13.77 18.68 6.18
N SER A 159 13.07 17.58 6.46
CA SER A 159 13.55 16.24 6.11
C SER A 159 13.65 16.05 4.60
N GLU A 160 12.66 16.51 3.83
CA GLU A 160 12.68 16.45 2.37
C GLU A 160 13.86 17.24 1.77
N LYS A 161 14.12 18.45 2.28
CA LYS A 161 15.31 19.23 1.88
C LYS A 161 16.62 18.48 2.14
N LEU A 162 16.68 17.75 3.25
CA LEU A 162 17.84 16.94 3.59
C LEU A 162 17.99 15.75 2.64
N VAL A 163 16.90 15.05 2.34
CA VAL A 163 16.90 13.95 1.37
C VAL A 163 17.36 14.44 0.00
N LEU A 164 16.80 15.53 -0.51
CA LEU A 164 17.18 16.10 -1.81
C LEU A 164 18.64 16.57 -1.87
N LYS A 165 19.22 16.97 -0.74
CA LYS A 165 20.64 17.34 -0.68
C LYS A 165 21.56 16.14 -0.96
N TYR A 166 21.19 14.92 -0.51
CA TYR A 166 21.99 13.71 -0.65
C TYR A 166 21.52 12.81 -1.79
N SER A 167 20.26 12.94 -2.20
CA SER A 167 19.63 12.20 -3.29
C SER A 167 18.90 13.18 -4.23
N PRO A 168 19.61 14.00 -5.01
CA PRO A 168 19.00 15.07 -5.80
C PRO A 168 18.07 14.59 -6.92
N ASN A 169 18.13 13.33 -7.25
CA ASN A 169 17.26 12.68 -8.25
C ASN A 169 16.03 12.01 -7.63
N TRP A 170 15.82 12.14 -6.32
CA TRP A 170 14.63 11.59 -5.67
C TRP A 170 13.37 12.29 -6.19
N SER A 171 12.44 11.49 -6.74
CA SER A 171 11.22 11.99 -7.41
C SER A 171 10.01 12.11 -6.47
N GLY A 172 10.13 11.70 -5.20
CA GLY A 172 9.04 11.75 -4.23
C GLY A 172 8.89 13.08 -3.49
N ALA A 173 9.61 14.14 -3.92
CA ALA A 173 9.60 15.44 -3.28
C ALA A 173 8.42 16.32 -3.75
N GLY A 174 8.01 17.25 -2.88
CA GLY A 174 7.03 18.29 -3.23
C GLY A 174 5.59 17.82 -3.20
N GLU A 175 5.29 16.78 -2.45
CA GLU A 175 3.94 16.22 -2.38
C GLU A 175 2.92 17.20 -1.80
N THR A 176 1.73 17.16 -2.35
CA THR A 176 0.58 17.97 -1.93
C THR A 176 -0.68 17.11 -1.85
N MET A 177 -1.75 17.63 -1.28
CA MET A 177 -3.04 16.95 -1.38
C MET A 177 -3.53 16.97 -2.84
N HIS A 178 -3.83 15.81 -3.36
CA HIS A 178 -4.42 15.63 -4.70
C HIS A 178 -5.21 14.32 -4.77
N PRO A 179 -6.22 14.25 -5.66
CA PRO A 179 -6.94 13.01 -5.93
C PRO A 179 -6.00 11.90 -6.42
N ILE A 180 -6.28 10.66 -6.02
CA ILE A 180 -5.61 9.50 -6.61
C ILE A 180 -6.02 9.41 -8.08
N HIS A 181 -5.04 9.35 -8.98
CA HIS A 181 -5.31 9.10 -10.39
C HIS A 181 -5.70 7.64 -10.60
N ILE A 182 -6.90 7.42 -11.12
CA ILE A 182 -7.39 6.10 -11.55
C ILE A 182 -7.28 6.03 -13.07
N PRO A 183 -6.55 5.06 -13.64
CA PRO A 183 -6.43 4.92 -15.10
C PRO A 183 -7.76 4.73 -15.80
N GLU A 184 -7.90 5.27 -17.00
CA GLU A 184 -9.15 5.25 -17.80
C GLU A 184 -9.63 3.83 -18.11
N CYS A 185 -8.73 2.84 -18.20
CA CYS A 185 -9.10 1.44 -18.44
C CYS A 185 -10.04 0.84 -17.38
N TYR A 186 -10.16 1.48 -16.20
CA TYR A 186 -11.11 1.06 -15.17
C TYR A 186 -12.56 1.49 -15.46
N ASN A 187 -12.78 2.55 -16.24
CA ASN A 187 -14.11 3.14 -16.44
C ASN A 187 -15.13 2.21 -17.10
N ASP A 188 -14.69 1.25 -17.92
CA ASP A 188 -15.57 0.30 -18.59
C ASP A 188 -16.09 -0.83 -17.67
N LYS A 189 -15.42 -1.07 -16.54
CA LYS A 189 -15.67 -2.20 -15.64
C LYS A 189 -15.98 -1.80 -14.22
N PHE A 190 -15.61 -0.59 -13.82
CA PHE A 190 -15.76 -0.10 -12.45
C PHE A 190 -16.42 1.27 -12.44
N GLU A 191 -17.17 1.52 -11.40
CA GLU A 191 -17.75 2.81 -11.08
C GLU A 191 -17.06 3.39 -9.83
N LEU A 192 -16.70 4.68 -9.86
CA LEU A 192 -16.21 5.38 -8.69
C LEU A 192 -17.35 5.62 -7.71
N VAL A 193 -17.44 4.82 -6.67
CA VAL A 193 -18.51 4.88 -5.66
C VAL A 193 -18.22 5.93 -4.60
N TYR A 194 -16.95 6.13 -4.28
CA TYR A 194 -16.54 7.04 -3.21
C TYR A 194 -15.11 7.53 -3.39
N HIS A 195 -14.90 8.79 -3.04
CA HIS A 195 -13.59 9.45 -3.00
C HIS A 195 -13.57 10.42 -1.81
N GLU A 196 -12.46 10.46 -1.08
CA GLU A 196 -12.25 11.40 0.01
C GLU A 196 -10.76 11.73 0.15
N GLU A 197 -10.45 13.00 0.32
CA GLU A 197 -9.13 13.48 0.74
C GLU A 197 -9.26 14.13 2.11
N TYR A 198 -8.33 13.80 3.02
CA TYR A 198 -8.36 14.35 4.37
C TYR A 198 -6.97 14.34 5.01
N LYS A 199 -6.77 15.22 5.98
CA LYS A 199 -5.52 15.28 6.74
C LYS A 199 -5.59 14.39 7.96
N LEU A 200 -4.50 13.68 8.22
CA LEU A 200 -4.31 12.84 9.39
C LEU A 200 -3.13 13.36 10.22
N ASN A 201 -3.30 13.37 11.55
CA ASN A 201 -2.18 13.60 12.46
C ASN A 201 -1.50 12.27 12.75
N VAL A 202 -0.28 12.12 12.27
CA VAL A 202 0.57 10.95 12.54
C VAL A 202 1.65 11.34 13.54
N ARG A 203 1.72 10.62 14.67
CA ARG A 203 2.71 10.90 15.71
C ARG A 203 3.97 10.09 15.50
N PHE A 204 5.10 10.76 15.52
CA PHE A 204 6.42 10.16 15.47
C PHE A 204 7.24 10.51 16.71
N THR A 205 8.05 9.57 17.17
CA THR A 205 9.22 9.89 17.99
C THR A 205 10.38 10.26 17.07
N ARG A 206 11.45 10.85 17.63
CA ARG A 206 12.67 11.12 16.84
C ARG A 206 13.21 9.84 16.18
N ASP A 207 13.24 8.73 16.93
CA ASP A 207 13.79 7.46 16.43
C ASP A 207 12.93 6.88 15.33
N SER A 208 11.59 6.90 15.46
CA SER A 208 10.70 6.37 14.43
C SER A 208 10.68 7.24 13.17
N TRP A 209 10.81 8.56 13.29
CA TRP A 209 10.93 9.45 12.13
C TRP A 209 12.26 9.25 11.40
N ASN A 210 13.38 9.22 12.13
CA ASN A 210 14.69 8.98 11.53
C ASN A 210 14.73 7.60 10.85
N GLY A 211 14.25 6.56 11.52
CA GLY A 211 14.22 5.21 10.94
C GLY A 211 13.34 5.08 9.70
N LEU A 212 12.35 5.96 9.54
CA LEU A 212 11.55 6.08 8.32
C LEU A 212 12.32 6.81 7.21
N CYS A 213 13.00 7.92 7.54
CA CYS A 213 13.71 8.78 6.59
C CYS A 213 15.04 8.18 6.12
N ASP A 214 15.73 7.36 6.94
CA ASP A 214 17.00 6.70 6.58
C ASP A 214 16.89 5.76 5.37
N LYS A 215 15.66 5.55 4.85
CA LYS A 215 15.32 4.62 3.78
C LYS A 215 14.67 5.31 2.56
N LEU A 216 14.62 6.66 2.58
CA LEU A 216 14.25 7.48 1.44
C LEU A 216 15.53 7.84 0.64
#